data_8f162f4560a70c80688f2c7801077a7f
#
_entry.id   8f162f4560a70c80688f2c7801077a7f
#
_cell.length_a   1.000
_cell.length_b   1.000
_cell.length_c   1.000
_cell.angle_alpha   90.00
_cell.angle_beta   90.00
_cell.angle_gamma   90.00
#
_symmetry.space_group_name_H-M   'P 1'
#
loop_
_entity.id
_entity.type
_entity.pdbx_description
1 polymer ?
#
loop_
_entity_poly.entity_id
_entity_poly.type
_entity_poly.pdbx_seq_one_letter_code
_entity_poly.pdbx_strand_id
1 'polypeptide(L)'
;MKRNELWKSLVAKPPKMRFLVMLMCIFCTFNAVFANVSADKTVTIKSENISVKEALNMVKKQTGINIMYEDATLNNVPLKLTLNKEPLEQALSVICSQAGMRYELVENNYVLILPIDRNAKRRTITGVIKDDTGEPVIGASIVIQGTTFGTVANMDGQFMLSYPENTKNDELMISFIGMQTVKEKIGNRHVFNVKMESEVTNLDEVVVVGYGTSSIKDLTGSVASVGLKQLSQLNTPNVTSMLQNLAAGVQVSQNTGVPGETVRVRVRGATSLTGSNEPLYVIDGVPVEDPSMLDAISPNDIQSMDVLKDASAAAIYGSRAANGVVIVTTKKGVEGSKPTVSFNYNVTTDVQIKNFRILYGDEWRETVRRFAKETLVYDPSNQYALEILEPNSTALGSANTNWFDEVKQTAIRHNADLTVSGGSKVSKYLISLSVFDQQGMVKGGDLSRYNARVSTEMNVLPILRFGINANMSYTDQNNANTSLFSAQGFRPDLPIYNDNGEFDMSTGQANPVANTYKKNHDNIYRIMGTVYGDCLLYTSPSPRDA
;
A
#
# COMPACT_ATOMS: atom_id res chain seq x y z
N MET A 1 -8.26 28.17 -29.77
CA MET A 1 -8.29 29.22 -28.74
C MET A 1 -8.76 28.77 -27.35
N LYS A 2 -9.61 27.74 -27.20
CA LYS A 2 -10.14 27.28 -25.89
C LYS A 2 -9.16 26.46 -24.99
N ARG A 3 -8.06 25.94 -25.53
CA ARG A 3 -7.12 25.08 -24.79
C ARG A 3 -6.19 25.85 -23.83
N ASN A 4 -5.86 27.09 -24.15
CA ASN A 4 -4.99 27.95 -23.32
C ASN A 4 -5.71 28.60 -22.13
N GLU A 5 -7.03 28.71 -22.17
CA GLU A 5 -7.82 29.28 -21.07
C GLU A 5 -8.03 28.29 -19.92
N LEU A 6 -8.19 27.00 -20.26
CA LEU A 6 -8.28 25.92 -19.25
C LEU A 6 -6.99 25.81 -18.42
N TRP A 7 -5.81 25.91 -19.05
CA TRP A 7 -4.53 25.91 -18.35
C TRP A 7 -4.35 27.13 -17.45
N LYS A 8 -4.76 28.30 -17.90
CA LYS A 8 -4.70 29.53 -17.08
C LYS A 8 -5.65 29.46 -15.87
N SER A 9 -6.84 28.89 -16.03
CA SER A 9 -7.78 28.72 -14.92
C SER A 9 -7.32 27.67 -13.91
N LEU A 10 -6.61 26.62 -14.34
CA LEU A 10 -5.99 25.63 -13.47
C LEU A 10 -4.83 26.22 -12.65
N VAL A 11 -4.02 27.07 -13.28
CA VAL A 11 -2.87 27.74 -12.64
C VAL A 11 -3.32 28.81 -11.63
N ALA A 12 -4.52 29.34 -11.72
CA ALA A 12 -5.07 30.33 -10.76
C ALA A 12 -5.66 29.71 -9.47
N LYS A 13 -5.86 28.37 -9.40
CA LYS A 13 -6.44 27.70 -8.22
C LYS A 13 -5.37 27.39 -7.17
N PRO A 14 -5.76 27.30 -5.87
CA PRO A 14 -4.83 26.92 -4.81
C PRO A 14 -4.23 25.53 -5.08
N PRO A 15 -2.97 25.27 -4.66
CA PRO A 15 -2.22 24.07 -5.04
C PRO A 15 -2.94 22.76 -4.71
N LYS A 16 -3.63 22.69 -3.57
CA LYS A 16 -4.47 21.51 -3.17
C LYS A 16 -5.57 21.22 -4.20
N MET A 17 -6.19 22.25 -4.76
CA MET A 17 -7.26 22.11 -5.75
C MET A 17 -6.74 21.76 -7.15
N ARG A 18 -5.52 22.17 -7.50
CA ARG A 18 -4.82 21.75 -8.74
C ARG A 18 -4.55 20.27 -8.75
N PHE A 19 -4.05 19.75 -7.61
CA PHE A 19 -3.79 18.32 -7.42
C PHE A 19 -5.07 17.49 -7.53
N LEU A 20 -6.15 17.95 -6.90
CA LEU A 20 -7.46 17.26 -6.94
C LEU A 20 -8.06 17.23 -8.36
N VAL A 21 -7.94 18.32 -9.12
CA VAL A 21 -8.41 18.39 -10.52
C VAL A 21 -7.57 17.50 -11.43
N MET A 22 -6.25 17.45 -11.22
CA MET A 22 -5.35 16.58 -11.98
C MET A 22 -5.67 15.09 -11.70
N LEU A 23 -5.96 14.74 -10.44
CA LEU A 23 -6.41 13.42 -10.01
C LEU A 23 -7.76 13.05 -10.66
N MET A 24 -8.71 13.98 -10.70
CA MET A 24 -10.02 13.79 -11.32
C MET A 24 -9.93 13.60 -12.84
N CYS A 25 -9.01 14.29 -13.51
CA CYS A 25 -8.74 14.09 -14.94
C CYS A 25 -8.18 12.69 -15.24
N ILE A 26 -7.27 12.18 -14.40
CA ILE A 26 -6.73 10.82 -14.50
C ILE A 26 -7.85 9.78 -14.28
N PHE A 27 -8.72 10.01 -13.31
CA PHE A 27 -9.86 9.14 -13.03
C PHE A 27 -10.87 9.11 -14.18
N CYS A 28 -11.12 10.24 -14.83
CA CYS A 28 -12.01 10.33 -16.00
C CYS A 28 -11.43 9.62 -17.24
N THR A 29 -10.12 9.70 -17.48
CA THR A 29 -9.48 8.99 -18.59
C THR A 29 -9.44 7.48 -18.36
N PHE A 30 -9.33 7.05 -17.09
CA PHE A 30 -9.32 5.63 -16.72
C PHE A 30 -10.70 4.97 -16.95
N ASN A 31 -11.80 5.67 -16.65
CA ASN A 31 -13.16 5.15 -16.91
C ASN A 31 -13.44 4.93 -18.41
N ALA A 32 -12.81 5.70 -19.29
CA ALA A 32 -12.98 5.54 -20.74
C ALA A 32 -12.31 4.24 -21.29
N VAL A 33 -11.29 3.73 -20.61
CA VAL A 33 -10.59 2.49 -21.00
C VAL A 33 -11.28 1.24 -20.46
N PHE A 34 -11.98 1.33 -19.32
CA PHE A 34 -12.68 0.19 -18.71
C PHE A 34 -14.14 0.03 -19.13
N ALA A 35 -14.73 1.00 -19.83
CA ALA A 35 -16.13 0.96 -20.27
C ALA A 35 -16.43 -0.09 -21.36
N ASN A 36 -15.44 -0.84 -21.84
CA ASN A 36 -15.61 -1.82 -22.93
C ASN A 36 -15.45 -3.30 -22.53
N VAL A 37 -15.45 -3.64 -21.25
CA VAL A 37 -15.34 -5.05 -20.81
C VAL A 37 -16.47 -5.37 -19.84
N SER A 38 -17.63 -5.50 -20.33
CA SER A 38 -18.77 -6.36 -20.00
C SER A 38 -20.05 -5.70 -20.52
N ALA A 39 -20.32 -5.85 -21.79
CA ALA A 39 -21.71 -5.71 -22.25
C ALA A 39 -22.49 -6.82 -21.56
N ASP A 40 -23.33 -6.49 -20.57
CA ASP A 40 -24.32 -7.39 -20.02
C ASP A 40 -25.14 -7.96 -21.18
N LYS A 41 -24.83 -9.21 -21.55
CA LYS A 41 -25.54 -9.91 -22.63
C LYS A 41 -26.93 -10.21 -22.11
N THR A 42 -27.90 -9.44 -22.57
CA THR A 42 -29.32 -9.62 -22.23
C THR A 42 -30.06 -10.40 -23.27
N VAL A 43 -31.05 -11.16 -22.83
CA VAL A 43 -31.89 -12.02 -23.67
C VAL A 43 -33.35 -11.57 -23.62
N THR A 44 -33.98 -11.48 -24.81
CA THR A 44 -35.38 -11.15 -24.92
C THR A 44 -36.08 -12.24 -25.73
N ILE A 45 -36.98 -13.01 -25.10
CA ILE A 45 -37.79 -14.06 -25.75
C ILE A 45 -39.22 -13.91 -25.24
N LYS A 46 -40.17 -13.79 -26.15
CA LYS A 46 -41.60 -13.78 -25.84
C LYS A 46 -42.30 -14.80 -26.73
N SER A 47 -42.65 -15.95 -26.15
CA SER A 47 -43.36 -17.01 -26.87
C SER A 47 -44.18 -17.83 -25.87
N GLU A 48 -45.41 -18.19 -26.26
CA GLU A 48 -46.27 -19.06 -25.45
C GLU A 48 -46.06 -20.55 -25.72
N ASN A 49 -45.38 -20.87 -26.82
CA ASN A 49 -45.10 -22.25 -27.22
C ASN A 49 -43.83 -22.29 -28.07
N ILE A 50 -42.70 -22.57 -27.46
CA ILE A 50 -41.40 -22.64 -28.13
C ILE A 50 -40.67 -23.91 -27.66
N SER A 51 -39.96 -24.57 -28.58
CA SER A 51 -39.14 -25.73 -28.20
C SER A 51 -37.87 -25.29 -27.46
N VAL A 52 -37.32 -26.17 -26.62
CA VAL A 52 -36.06 -25.92 -25.91
C VAL A 52 -34.93 -25.58 -26.89
N LYS A 53 -34.85 -26.30 -27.98
CA LYS A 53 -33.85 -26.12 -29.05
C LYS A 53 -33.93 -24.73 -29.70
N GLU A 54 -35.15 -24.27 -29.99
CA GLU A 54 -35.38 -22.94 -30.56
C GLU A 54 -35.07 -21.83 -29.54
N ALA A 55 -35.46 -21.99 -28.26
CA ALA A 55 -35.17 -21.05 -27.20
C ALA A 55 -33.64 -20.89 -27.01
N LEU A 56 -32.89 -21.99 -26.95
CA LEU A 56 -31.43 -21.97 -26.85
C LEU A 56 -30.76 -21.35 -28.09
N ASN A 57 -31.29 -21.59 -29.30
CA ASN A 57 -30.82 -20.95 -30.52
C ASN A 57 -31.07 -19.43 -30.53
N MET A 58 -32.18 -18.96 -29.98
CA MET A 58 -32.43 -17.52 -29.80
C MET A 58 -31.45 -16.88 -28.81
N VAL A 59 -31.16 -17.55 -27.70
CA VAL A 59 -30.12 -17.12 -26.76
C VAL A 59 -28.77 -17.02 -27.45
N LYS A 60 -28.37 -18.07 -28.21
CA LYS A 60 -27.12 -18.09 -28.99
C LYS A 60 -27.04 -16.92 -29.98
N LYS A 61 -28.13 -16.64 -30.72
CA LYS A 61 -28.17 -15.52 -31.70
C LYS A 61 -28.05 -14.15 -31.04
N GLN A 62 -28.67 -13.94 -29.87
CA GLN A 62 -28.69 -12.64 -29.17
C GLN A 62 -27.40 -12.37 -28.41
N THR A 63 -26.77 -13.40 -27.83
CA THR A 63 -25.61 -13.27 -26.94
C THR A 63 -24.28 -13.63 -27.60
N GLY A 64 -24.29 -14.34 -28.74
CA GLY A 64 -23.08 -14.85 -29.38
C GLY A 64 -22.37 -15.96 -28.61
N ILE A 65 -23.04 -16.59 -27.62
CA ILE A 65 -22.49 -17.68 -26.82
C ILE A 65 -22.71 -19.01 -27.51
N ASN A 66 -21.71 -19.88 -27.45
CA ASN A 66 -21.85 -21.23 -27.99
C ASN A 66 -22.53 -22.15 -26.97
N ILE A 67 -23.67 -22.67 -27.30
CA ILE A 67 -24.43 -23.59 -26.44
C ILE A 67 -24.26 -25.01 -27.00
N MET A 68 -23.76 -25.90 -26.12
CA MET A 68 -23.52 -27.31 -26.41
C MET A 68 -24.56 -28.16 -25.69
N TYR A 69 -25.20 -29.06 -26.39
CA TYR A 69 -26.17 -30.02 -25.87
C TYR A 69 -26.15 -31.28 -26.72
N GLU A 70 -26.57 -32.40 -26.17
CA GLU A 70 -26.79 -33.63 -26.90
C GLU A 70 -28.25 -33.67 -27.37
N ASP A 71 -28.48 -33.75 -28.67
CA ASP A 71 -29.85 -33.71 -29.26
C ASP A 71 -30.79 -34.75 -28.66
N ALA A 72 -30.28 -35.95 -28.28
CA ALA A 72 -31.03 -37.02 -27.65
C ALA A 72 -31.52 -36.66 -26.23
N THR A 73 -30.93 -35.66 -25.55
CA THR A 73 -31.26 -35.26 -24.20
C THR A 73 -32.27 -34.12 -24.11
N LEU A 74 -32.52 -33.43 -25.26
CA LEU A 74 -33.49 -32.34 -25.32
C LEU A 74 -34.91 -32.86 -25.28
N ASN A 75 -35.60 -32.71 -24.18
CA ASN A 75 -37.02 -33.01 -24.06
C ASN A 75 -37.83 -32.08 -24.96
N ASN A 76 -38.73 -32.64 -25.80
CA ASN A 76 -39.66 -31.88 -26.65
C ASN A 76 -40.83 -31.27 -25.85
N VAL A 77 -40.53 -30.70 -24.67
CA VAL A 77 -41.52 -30.01 -23.84
C VAL A 77 -41.68 -28.58 -24.38
N PRO A 78 -42.91 -28.13 -24.73
CA PRO A 78 -43.14 -26.76 -25.12
C PRO A 78 -42.93 -25.84 -23.90
N LEU A 79 -42.12 -24.80 -24.10
CA LEU A 79 -41.84 -23.80 -23.07
C LEU A 79 -42.71 -22.56 -23.25
N LYS A 80 -43.17 -21.99 -22.14
CA LYS A 80 -43.80 -20.66 -22.12
C LYS A 80 -42.78 -19.66 -21.54
N LEU A 81 -42.21 -18.83 -22.43
CA LEU A 81 -41.15 -17.91 -22.06
C LEU A 81 -41.57 -16.46 -22.23
N THR A 82 -41.39 -15.66 -21.20
CA THR A 82 -41.55 -14.20 -21.23
C THR A 82 -40.31 -13.57 -20.57
N LEU A 83 -39.25 -13.45 -21.37
CA LEU A 83 -37.97 -12.83 -20.96
C LEU A 83 -37.88 -11.46 -21.63
N ASN A 84 -37.66 -10.42 -20.84
CA ASN A 84 -37.56 -9.03 -21.31
C ASN A 84 -36.28 -8.38 -20.87
N LYS A 85 -35.23 -8.42 -21.71
CA LYS A 85 -33.88 -7.95 -21.40
C LYS A 85 -33.30 -8.57 -20.13
N GLU A 86 -33.56 -9.84 -19.91
CA GLU A 86 -33.01 -10.58 -18.77
C GLU A 86 -31.52 -10.88 -18.97
N PRO A 87 -30.71 -10.83 -17.92
CA PRO A 87 -29.32 -11.30 -17.96
C PRO A 87 -29.23 -12.76 -18.44
N LEU A 88 -28.16 -13.09 -19.14
CA LEU A 88 -27.96 -14.42 -19.73
C LEU A 88 -28.16 -15.57 -18.72
N GLU A 89 -27.59 -15.45 -17.52
CA GLU A 89 -27.68 -16.49 -16.49
C GLU A 89 -29.14 -16.71 -16.02
N GLN A 90 -29.91 -15.64 -15.87
CA GLN A 90 -31.32 -15.73 -15.53
C GLN A 90 -32.14 -16.34 -16.67
N ALA A 91 -31.87 -15.95 -17.91
CA ALA A 91 -32.53 -16.51 -19.06
C ALA A 91 -32.27 -18.02 -19.20
N LEU A 92 -31.02 -18.47 -19.04
CA LEU A 92 -30.66 -19.89 -19.05
C LEU A 92 -31.29 -20.64 -17.87
N SER A 93 -31.32 -20.06 -16.69
CA SER A 93 -31.96 -20.64 -15.51
C SER A 93 -33.45 -20.90 -15.72
N VAL A 94 -34.19 -19.95 -16.30
CA VAL A 94 -35.61 -20.08 -16.59
C VAL A 94 -35.87 -21.16 -17.68
N ILE A 95 -35.09 -21.14 -18.75
CA ILE A 95 -35.21 -22.13 -19.84
C ILE A 95 -34.92 -23.55 -19.33
N CYS A 96 -33.82 -23.72 -18.64
CA CYS A 96 -33.39 -25.03 -18.13
C CYS A 96 -34.32 -25.57 -17.04
N SER A 97 -34.82 -24.71 -16.12
CA SER A 97 -35.75 -25.14 -15.08
C SER A 97 -37.08 -25.63 -15.62
N GLN A 98 -37.66 -24.97 -16.64
CA GLN A 98 -38.88 -25.40 -17.29
C GLN A 98 -38.68 -26.68 -18.14
N ALA A 99 -37.48 -26.83 -18.73
CA ALA A 99 -37.11 -28.02 -19.52
C ALA A 99 -36.69 -29.22 -18.64
N GLY A 100 -36.57 -29.08 -17.32
CA GLY A 100 -36.04 -30.14 -16.46
C GLY A 100 -34.54 -30.43 -16.70
N MET A 101 -33.79 -29.42 -17.09
CA MET A 101 -32.36 -29.46 -17.38
C MET A 101 -31.56 -28.56 -16.48
N ARG A 102 -30.25 -28.69 -16.46
CA ARG A 102 -29.31 -27.79 -15.84
C ARG A 102 -28.32 -27.27 -16.88
N TYR A 103 -27.73 -26.09 -16.60
CA TYR A 103 -26.67 -25.54 -17.43
C TYR A 103 -25.38 -25.36 -16.62
N GLU A 104 -24.26 -25.45 -17.32
CA GLU A 104 -22.93 -25.15 -16.75
C GLU A 104 -22.24 -24.17 -17.70
N LEU A 105 -21.70 -23.08 -17.12
CA LEU A 105 -20.87 -22.11 -17.83
C LEU A 105 -19.44 -22.67 -17.89
N VAL A 106 -18.98 -22.94 -19.11
CA VAL A 106 -17.61 -23.41 -19.38
C VAL A 106 -16.77 -22.25 -19.88
N GLU A 107 -15.48 -22.25 -19.57
CA GLU A 107 -14.55 -21.22 -20.03
C GLU A 107 -14.61 -21.04 -21.56
N ASN A 108 -14.27 -19.83 -22.05
CA ASN A 108 -14.26 -19.46 -23.47
C ASN A 108 -15.62 -19.30 -24.15
N ASN A 109 -16.65 -18.78 -23.43
CA ASN A 109 -17.95 -18.42 -24.04
C ASN A 109 -18.79 -19.64 -24.48
N TYR A 110 -18.66 -20.78 -23.78
CA TYR A 110 -19.47 -21.99 -23.98
C TYR A 110 -20.41 -22.22 -22.80
N VAL A 111 -21.62 -22.69 -23.10
CA VAL A 111 -22.60 -23.17 -22.13
C VAL A 111 -22.94 -24.61 -22.45
N LEU A 112 -22.86 -25.48 -21.45
CA LEU A 112 -23.24 -26.90 -21.58
C LEU A 112 -24.60 -27.13 -20.93
N ILE A 113 -25.54 -27.74 -21.65
CA ILE A 113 -26.88 -28.11 -21.17
C ILE A 113 -26.90 -29.61 -20.89
N LEU A 114 -27.30 -29.98 -19.66
CA LEU A 114 -27.29 -31.34 -19.15
C LEU A 114 -28.68 -31.71 -18.59
N PRO A 115 -29.12 -32.99 -18.69
CA PRO A 115 -30.35 -33.47 -18.10
C PRO A 115 -30.23 -33.49 -16.55
N ILE A 116 -31.34 -33.20 -15.84
CA ILE A 116 -31.44 -33.43 -14.40
C ILE A 116 -31.88 -34.88 -14.19
N ASP A 117 -30.98 -35.72 -13.69
CA ASP A 117 -31.31 -37.08 -13.30
C ASP A 117 -32.09 -37.05 -11.97
N ARG A 118 -33.43 -37.17 -12.05
CA ARG A 118 -34.33 -37.12 -10.88
C ARG A 118 -34.43 -38.43 -10.11
N ASN A 119 -33.86 -39.52 -10.61
CA ASN A 119 -34.00 -40.86 -10.04
C ASN A 119 -32.72 -41.37 -9.38
N ALA A 120 -31.63 -40.65 -9.37
CA ALA A 120 -30.42 -41.08 -8.68
C ALA A 120 -30.62 -41.01 -7.15
N LYS A 121 -30.49 -42.13 -6.46
CA LYS A 121 -30.32 -42.15 -4.99
C LYS A 121 -29.22 -41.15 -4.62
N ARG A 122 -29.53 -40.21 -3.75
CA ARG A 122 -28.60 -39.19 -3.30
C ARG A 122 -28.01 -39.55 -1.96
N ARG A 123 -26.74 -39.34 -1.82
CA ARG A 123 -26.00 -39.47 -0.56
C ARG A 123 -25.71 -38.05 -0.04
N THR A 124 -25.93 -37.85 1.26
CA THR A 124 -25.65 -36.57 1.91
C THR A 124 -24.52 -36.77 2.91
N ILE A 125 -23.54 -35.91 2.85
CA ILE A 125 -22.45 -35.80 3.83
C ILE A 125 -22.51 -34.43 4.50
N THR A 126 -22.15 -34.39 5.78
CA THR A 126 -22.11 -33.18 6.60
C THR A 126 -20.75 -33.10 7.30
N GLY A 127 -20.38 -31.92 7.75
CA GLY A 127 -19.15 -31.80 8.52
C GLY A 127 -18.91 -30.41 9.07
N VAL A 128 -17.80 -30.28 9.80
CA VAL A 128 -17.33 -29.02 10.37
C VAL A 128 -15.86 -28.86 10.00
N ILE A 129 -15.51 -27.66 9.57
CA ILE A 129 -14.14 -27.30 9.21
C ILE A 129 -13.64 -26.27 10.22
N LYS A 130 -12.51 -26.58 10.85
CA LYS A 130 -11.83 -25.72 11.82
C LYS A 130 -10.38 -25.52 11.40
N ASP A 131 -9.78 -24.42 11.84
CA ASP A 131 -8.35 -24.17 11.68
C ASP A 131 -7.51 -24.84 12.78
N ASP A 132 -6.21 -24.57 12.80
CA ASP A 132 -5.24 -25.06 13.78
C ASP A 132 -5.48 -24.52 15.20
N THR A 133 -6.14 -23.35 15.32
CA THR A 133 -6.53 -22.73 16.60
C THR A 133 -7.87 -23.24 17.13
N GLY A 134 -8.63 -23.97 16.31
CA GLY A 134 -9.95 -24.48 16.63
C GLY A 134 -11.11 -23.54 16.24
N GLU A 135 -10.82 -22.43 15.56
CA GLU A 135 -11.84 -21.53 15.05
C GLU A 135 -12.49 -22.05 13.75
N PRO A 136 -13.78 -21.74 13.47
CA PRO A 136 -14.47 -22.21 12.28
C PRO A 136 -13.92 -21.52 11.01
N VAL A 137 -13.64 -22.29 9.95
CA VAL A 137 -13.20 -21.77 8.65
C VAL A 137 -14.42 -21.42 7.79
N ILE A 138 -14.82 -20.16 7.84
CA ILE A 138 -16.01 -19.65 7.13
C ILE A 138 -15.72 -19.54 5.64
N GLY A 139 -16.61 -20.08 4.79
CA GLY A 139 -16.47 -19.97 3.34
C GLY A 139 -15.46 -20.93 2.70
N ALA A 140 -14.96 -21.91 3.44
CA ALA A 140 -14.16 -22.99 2.86
C ALA A 140 -14.94 -23.68 1.74
N SER A 141 -14.28 -23.98 0.61
CA SER A 141 -14.86 -24.69 -0.52
C SER A 141 -14.70 -26.20 -0.34
N ILE A 142 -15.79 -26.94 -0.44
CA ILE A 142 -15.85 -28.39 -0.32
C ILE A 142 -16.35 -28.96 -1.65
N VAL A 143 -15.53 -29.75 -2.34
CA VAL A 143 -15.85 -30.31 -3.66
C VAL A 143 -15.46 -31.78 -3.72
N ILE A 144 -16.29 -32.62 -4.36
CA ILE A 144 -15.90 -33.99 -4.70
C ILE A 144 -14.95 -33.94 -5.89
N GLN A 145 -13.73 -34.42 -5.73
CA GLN A 145 -12.65 -34.31 -6.73
C GLN A 145 -13.09 -34.84 -8.08
N GLY A 146 -12.85 -34.04 -9.15
CA GLY A 146 -13.21 -34.42 -10.52
C GLY A 146 -14.70 -34.38 -10.83
N THR A 147 -15.51 -33.73 -10.00
CA THR A 147 -16.94 -33.51 -10.21
C THR A 147 -17.30 -32.04 -10.00
N THR A 148 -18.51 -31.67 -10.37
CA THR A 148 -19.09 -30.33 -10.10
C THR A 148 -19.90 -30.26 -8.81
N PHE A 149 -19.91 -31.36 -8.01
CA PHE A 149 -20.64 -31.39 -6.74
C PHE A 149 -19.80 -30.74 -5.65
N GLY A 150 -20.25 -29.58 -5.16
CA GLY A 150 -19.58 -28.82 -4.13
C GLY A 150 -20.53 -27.98 -3.31
N THR A 151 -20.02 -27.49 -2.18
CA THR A 151 -20.69 -26.56 -1.25
C THR A 151 -19.64 -25.68 -0.58
N VAL A 152 -20.10 -24.72 0.22
CA VAL A 152 -19.23 -23.86 1.03
C VAL A 152 -19.63 -23.97 2.51
N ALA A 153 -18.65 -23.81 3.40
CA ALA A 153 -18.88 -23.79 4.84
C ALA A 153 -19.61 -22.51 5.29
N ASN A 154 -20.56 -22.65 6.21
CA ASN A 154 -21.32 -21.54 6.78
C ASN A 154 -20.50 -20.78 7.86
N MET A 155 -21.14 -19.85 8.57
CA MET A 155 -20.52 -19.00 9.61
C MET A 155 -19.97 -19.81 10.80
N ASP A 156 -20.50 -21.03 11.05
CA ASP A 156 -20.03 -21.94 12.09
C ASP A 156 -19.02 -22.97 11.56
N GLY A 157 -18.53 -22.81 10.32
CA GLY A 157 -17.65 -23.77 9.65
C GLY A 157 -18.36 -25.05 9.22
N GLN A 158 -19.68 -25.15 9.33
CA GLN A 158 -20.45 -26.34 9.00
C GLN A 158 -20.77 -26.38 7.50
N PHE A 159 -20.78 -27.58 6.93
CA PHE A 159 -21.21 -27.81 5.56
C PHE A 159 -22.14 -29.01 5.42
N MET A 160 -22.95 -28.98 4.37
CA MET A 160 -23.78 -30.09 3.92
C MET A 160 -23.64 -30.20 2.40
N LEU A 161 -23.30 -31.40 1.90
CA LEU A 161 -23.16 -31.69 0.49
C LEU A 161 -23.98 -32.93 0.11
N SER A 162 -24.91 -32.76 -0.84
CA SER A 162 -25.75 -33.84 -1.36
C SER A 162 -25.38 -34.14 -2.83
N TYR A 163 -25.03 -35.38 -3.13
CA TYR A 163 -24.56 -35.81 -4.44
C TYR A 163 -25.13 -37.19 -4.83
N PRO A 164 -25.18 -37.58 -6.13
CA PRO A 164 -25.65 -38.88 -6.55
C PRO A 164 -24.78 -40.02 -6.02
N GLU A 165 -25.40 -41.12 -5.53
CA GLU A 165 -24.70 -42.27 -4.92
C GLU A 165 -23.76 -42.99 -5.92
N ASN A 166 -24.03 -42.87 -7.23
CA ASN A 166 -23.22 -43.47 -8.29
C ASN A 166 -22.04 -42.60 -8.74
N THR A 167 -21.67 -41.59 -7.98
CA THR A 167 -20.52 -40.73 -8.28
C THR A 167 -19.23 -41.54 -8.22
N LYS A 168 -18.46 -41.57 -9.31
CA LYS A 168 -17.26 -42.43 -9.47
C LYS A 168 -16.09 -42.07 -8.55
N ASN A 169 -16.02 -40.82 -8.09
CA ASN A 169 -14.95 -40.33 -7.23
C ASN A 169 -15.38 -40.34 -5.76
N ASP A 170 -14.51 -40.84 -4.91
CA ASP A 170 -14.75 -41.03 -3.49
C ASP A 170 -13.79 -40.15 -2.62
N GLU A 171 -13.34 -39.02 -3.18
CA GLU A 171 -12.41 -38.10 -2.53
C GLU A 171 -13.01 -36.73 -2.41
N LEU A 172 -13.10 -36.24 -1.16
CA LEU A 172 -13.56 -34.90 -0.83
C LEU A 172 -12.36 -33.97 -0.76
N MET A 173 -12.36 -32.92 -1.54
CA MET A 173 -11.34 -31.87 -1.55
C MET A 173 -11.88 -30.63 -0.85
N ILE A 174 -11.18 -30.18 0.20
CA ILE A 174 -11.54 -29.02 1.00
C ILE A 174 -10.42 -28.00 0.86
N SER A 175 -10.76 -26.81 0.41
CA SER A 175 -9.80 -25.73 0.17
C SER A 175 -10.29 -24.38 0.71
N PHE A 176 -9.36 -23.58 1.19
CA PHE A 176 -9.60 -22.21 1.63
C PHE A 176 -8.35 -21.37 1.34
N ILE A 177 -8.55 -20.08 1.07
CA ILE A 177 -7.44 -19.15 0.75
C ILE A 177 -6.50 -19.05 1.96
N GLY A 178 -5.21 -19.34 1.74
CA GLY A 178 -4.19 -19.30 2.80
C GLY A 178 -4.14 -20.52 3.72
N MET A 179 -4.84 -21.61 3.37
CA MET A 179 -4.81 -22.88 4.09
C MET A 179 -4.45 -24.05 3.17
N GLN A 180 -3.80 -25.05 3.70
CA GLN A 180 -3.47 -26.27 2.96
C GLN A 180 -4.73 -26.99 2.52
N THR A 181 -4.79 -27.37 1.24
CA THR A 181 -5.89 -28.16 0.72
C THR A 181 -5.90 -29.56 1.35
N VAL A 182 -6.99 -29.89 2.02
CA VAL A 182 -7.17 -31.20 2.66
C VAL A 182 -7.95 -32.11 1.71
N LYS A 183 -7.49 -33.34 1.54
CA LYS A 183 -8.16 -34.40 0.78
C LYS A 183 -8.56 -35.52 1.72
N GLU A 184 -9.85 -35.88 1.74
CA GLU A 184 -10.43 -36.88 2.57
C GLU A 184 -11.21 -37.91 1.75
N LYS A 185 -10.95 -39.21 1.96
CA LYS A 185 -11.76 -40.24 1.33
C LYS A 185 -13.14 -40.32 1.96
N ILE A 186 -14.19 -40.29 1.12
CA ILE A 186 -15.56 -40.30 1.59
C ILE A 186 -15.92 -41.70 2.15
N GLY A 187 -15.65 -42.77 1.42
CA GLY A 187 -15.96 -44.12 1.81
C GLY A 187 -17.41 -44.26 2.30
N ASN A 188 -17.65 -44.89 3.42
CA ASN A 188 -18.98 -45.04 4.04
C ASN A 188 -19.29 -43.92 5.08
N ARG A 189 -18.43 -42.90 5.22
CA ARG A 189 -18.60 -41.84 6.21
C ARG A 189 -19.66 -40.83 5.77
N HIS A 190 -20.45 -40.36 6.73
CA HIS A 190 -21.46 -39.31 6.52
C HIS A 190 -21.13 -38.02 7.24
N VAL A 191 -20.20 -38.06 8.21
CA VAL A 191 -19.80 -36.87 8.99
C VAL A 191 -18.29 -36.68 8.89
N PHE A 192 -17.85 -35.46 8.66
CA PHE A 192 -16.45 -35.08 8.51
C PHE A 192 -16.11 -33.94 9.47
N ASN A 193 -15.11 -34.15 10.30
CA ASN A 193 -14.50 -33.10 11.11
C ASN A 193 -13.10 -32.86 10.58
N VAL A 194 -12.93 -31.78 9.85
CA VAL A 194 -11.69 -31.47 9.14
C VAL A 194 -10.98 -30.34 9.84
N LYS A 195 -9.71 -30.54 10.12
CA LYS A 195 -8.80 -29.51 10.58
C LYS A 195 -7.94 -29.07 9.41
N MET A 196 -8.00 -27.78 9.09
CA MET A 196 -7.15 -27.17 8.07
C MET A 196 -5.97 -26.48 8.76
N GLU A 197 -4.78 -26.74 8.26
CA GLU A 197 -3.58 -26.03 8.70
C GLU A 197 -3.37 -24.82 7.80
N SER A 198 -2.92 -23.72 8.41
CA SER A 198 -2.51 -22.55 7.62
C SER A 198 -1.45 -23.00 6.62
N GLU A 199 -1.68 -22.75 5.36
CA GLU A 199 -0.64 -22.90 4.35
C GLU A 199 0.43 -21.85 4.68
N VAL A 200 1.36 -22.21 5.57
CA VAL A 200 2.67 -21.59 5.57
C VAL A 200 3.31 -22.07 4.28
N THR A 201 2.87 -21.52 3.17
CA THR A 201 3.75 -21.43 2.02
C THR A 201 4.95 -20.68 2.57
N ASN A 202 6.02 -21.39 2.89
CA ASN A 202 7.34 -20.88 2.58
C ASN A 202 7.31 -20.63 1.08
N LEU A 203 6.73 -19.52 0.69
CA LEU A 203 7.08 -18.85 -0.55
C LEU A 203 8.58 -18.73 -0.40
N ASP A 204 9.34 -19.50 -1.15
CA ASP A 204 10.76 -19.25 -1.31
C ASP A 204 10.83 -17.75 -1.56
N GLU A 205 11.35 -17.03 -0.56
CA GLU A 205 11.34 -15.57 -0.56
C GLU A 205 12.07 -15.16 -1.85
N VAL A 206 11.29 -14.72 -2.82
CA VAL A 206 11.80 -14.35 -4.14
C VAL A 206 12.21 -12.90 -4.04
N VAL A 207 13.48 -12.65 -4.19
CA VAL A 207 14.05 -11.29 -4.22
C VAL A 207 14.16 -10.83 -5.66
N VAL A 208 13.77 -9.60 -5.92
CA VAL A 208 14.04 -8.94 -7.20
C VAL A 208 15.53 -8.64 -7.27
N VAL A 209 16.24 -9.24 -8.22
CA VAL A 209 17.66 -9.00 -8.46
C VAL A 209 17.84 -8.47 -9.87
N GLY A 210 18.16 -7.19 -9.96
CA GLY A 210 18.35 -6.52 -11.24
C GLY A 210 17.07 -6.47 -12.09
N TYR A 211 17.09 -7.11 -13.24
CA TYR A 211 15.97 -7.16 -14.19
C TYR A 211 15.16 -8.47 -14.09
N GLY A 212 15.38 -9.29 -13.06
CA GLY A 212 14.70 -10.57 -12.85
C GLY A 212 14.37 -10.85 -11.40
N THR A 213 13.70 -11.96 -11.16
CA THR A 213 13.44 -12.49 -9.83
C THR A 213 14.27 -13.73 -9.61
N SER A 214 14.93 -13.85 -8.46
CA SER A 214 15.71 -15.03 -8.06
C SER A 214 15.27 -15.47 -6.67
N SER A 215 15.34 -16.77 -6.39
CA SER A 215 15.13 -17.25 -5.02
C SER A 215 16.28 -16.77 -4.12
N ILE A 216 15.96 -16.38 -2.87
CA ILE A 216 17.00 -16.02 -1.89
C ILE A 216 18.04 -17.14 -1.73
N LYS A 217 17.62 -18.40 -1.87
CA LYS A 217 18.49 -19.57 -1.77
C LYS A 217 19.53 -19.64 -2.89
N ASP A 218 19.24 -19.04 -4.05
CA ASP A 218 20.11 -19.05 -5.23
C ASP A 218 21.09 -17.86 -5.25
N LEU A 219 20.90 -16.91 -4.32
CA LEU A 219 21.75 -15.73 -4.21
C LEU A 219 22.98 -16.04 -3.37
N THR A 220 24.16 -15.95 -3.97
CA THR A 220 25.45 -16.10 -3.29
C THR A 220 25.83 -14.88 -2.44
N GLY A 221 25.08 -13.76 -2.56
CA GLY A 221 25.32 -12.49 -1.87
C GLY A 221 24.48 -12.32 -0.60
N SER A 222 24.96 -11.46 0.33
CA SER A 222 24.23 -11.11 1.55
C SER A 222 23.10 -10.13 1.23
N VAL A 223 21.87 -10.62 1.19
CA VAL A 223 20.64 -9.85 0.99
C VAL A 223 19.85 -9.83 2.31
N ALA A 224 19.34 -8.65 2.69
CA ALA A 224 18.36 -8.54 3.76
C ALA A 224 17.02 -8.15 3.14
N SER A 225 16.01 -9.00 3.29
CA SER A 225 14.66 -8.77 2.81
C SER A 225 13.74 -8.42 3.97
N VAL A 226 12.87 -7.44 3.76
CA VAL A 226 11.83 -7.02 4.69
C VAL A 226 10.50 -7.10 3.95
N GLY A 227 9.71 -8.09 4.33
CA GLY A 227 8.44 -8.38 3.66
C GLY A 227 7.24 -7.61 4.23
N LEU A 228 6.11 -7.76 3.56
CA LEU A 228 4.85 -7.04 3.85
C LEU A 228 4.41 -7.13 5.33
N LYS A 229 4.54 -8.33 5.96
CA LYS A 229 4.12 -8.54 7.35
C LYS A 229 4.88 -7.67 8.34
N GLN A 230 6.18 -7.48 8.13
CA GLN A 230 7.02 -6.64 8.98
C GLN A 230 6.77 -5.15 8.69
N LEU A 231 6.61 -4.79 7.40
CA LEU A 231 6.38 -3.42 6.98
C LEU A 231 5.01 -2.89 7.42
N SER A 232 3.97 -3.71 7.38
CA SER A 232 2.61 -3.31 7.76
C SER A 232 2.44 -3.00 9.25
N GLN A 233 3.36 -3.48 10.10
CA GLN A 233 3.37 -3.19 11.54
C GLN A 233 4.01 -1.84 11.86
N LEU A 234 4.68 -1.22 10.89
CA LEU A 234 5.38 0.03 11.07
C LEU A 234 4.51 1.21 10.67
N ASN A 235 4.27 2.09 11.61
CA ASN A 235 3.59 3.37 11.34
C ASN A 235 4.63 4.48 11.18
N THR A 236 5.38 4.45 10.08
CA THR A 236 6.47 5.38 9.80
C THR A 236 6.08 6.44 8.77
N PRO A 237 6.57 7.67 8.89
CA PRO A 237 6.25 8.76 7.96
C PRO A 237 6.88 8.60 6.58
N ASN A 238 8.02 7.91 6.49
CA ASN A 238 8.85 7.81 5.29
C ASN A 238 9.17 6.35 4.97
N VAL A 239 9.26 6.04 3.68
CA VAL A 239 9.66 4.71 3.18
C VAL A 239 11.06 4.32 3.67
N THR A 240 12.01 5.27 3.67
CA THR A 240 13.39 5.03 4.15
C THR A 240 13.48 4.66 5.62
N SER A 241 12.62 5.25 6.47
CA SER A 241 12.58 4.93 7.90
C SER A 241 12.06 3.53 8.20
N MET A 242 11.36 2.89 7.26
CA MET A 242 10.93 1.48 7.39
C MET A 242 12.12 0.51 7.50
N LEU A 243 13.29 0.88 6.98
CA LEU A 243 14.50 0.06 7.08
C LEU A 243 15.12 0.08 8.49
N GLN A 244 14.71 1.00 9.35
CA GLN A 244 15.26 1.13 10.70
C GLN A 244 14.97 -0.13 11.53
N ASN A 245 16.03 -0.74 12.04
CA ASN A 245 15.98 -1.95 12.86
C ASN A 245 15.49 -3.24 12.16
N LEU A 246 15.10 -3.18 10.88
CA LEU A 246 14.63 -4.35 10.17
C LEU A 246 15.71 -5.01 9.31
N ALA A 247 16.64 -4.24 8.78
CA ALA A 247 17.71 -4.76 7.94
C ALA A 247 19.05 -4.74 8.70
N ALA A 248 19.59 -5.92 9.04
CA ALA A 248 20.89 -6.03 9.71
C ALA A 248 21.99 -5.36 8.87
N GLY A 249 22.86 -4.53 9.48
CA GLY A 249 23.95 -3.81 8.79
C GLY A 249 23.49 -2.58 8.00
N VAL A 250 22.25 -2.14 8.17
CA VAL A 250 21.75 -0.87 7.65
C VAL A 250 21.59 0.10 8.83
N GLN A 251 22.25 1.24 8.72
CA GLN A 251 22.12 2.33 9.67
C GLN A 251 21.18 3.39 9.10
N VAL A 252 20.13 3.70 9.83
CA VAL A 252 19.17 4.74 9.49
C VAL A 252 19.28 5.84 10.54
N SER A 253 19.55 7.05 10.10
CA SER A 253 19.71 8.21 10.98
C SER A 253 18.84 9.38 10.52
N GLN A 254 18.15 9.97 11.49
CA GLN A 254 17.42 11.22 11.34
C GLN A 254 18.03 12.20 12.31
N ASN A 255 18.51 13.35 11.82
CA ASN A 255 19.27 14.30 12.62
C ASN A 255 18.38 15.24 13.42
N THR A 256 17.19 15.55 12.92
CA THR A 256 16.21 16.44 13.56
C THR A 256 14.85 15.73 13.62
N GLY A 257 13.90 16.26 14.29
CA GLY A 257 12.52 15.77 14.30
C GLY A 257 11.60 16.62 13.42
N VAL A 258 12.15 17.33 12.45
CA VAL A 258 11.39 18.23 11.58
C VAL A 258 10.57 17.39 10.58
N PRO A 259 9.27 17.69 10.42
CA PRO A 259 8.46 17.04 9.40
C PRO A 259 9.07 17.17 8.00
N GLY A 260 9.13 16.07 7.24
CA GLY A 260 9.67 16.06 5.88
C GLY A 260 11.20 16.03 5.76
N GLU A 261 11.94 15.96 6.88
CA GLU A 261 13.38 15.79 6.82
C GLU A 261 13.77 14.48 6.14
N THR A 262 14.77 14.55 5.26
CA THR A 262 15.33 13.38 4.58
C THR A 262 16.04 12.48 5.59
N VAL A 263 15.61 11.25 5.67
CA VAL A 263 16.23 10.20 6.49
C VAL A 263 17.45 9.66 5.75
N ARG A 264 18.61 9.69 6.38
CA ARG A 264 19.85 9.17 5.81
C ARG A 264 19.97 7.68 6.05
N VAL A 265 20.18 6.94 4.99
CA VAL A 265 20.41 5.50 5.02
C VAL A 265 21.86 5.21 4.66
N ARG A 266 22.51 4.36 5.42
CA ARG A 266 23.87 3.90 5.17
C ARG A 266 23.96 2.39 5.26
N VAL A 267 24.50 1.76 4.23
CA VAL A 267 24.71 0.32 4.17
C VAL A 267 26.21 0.06 4.34
N ARG A 268 26.60 -0.72 5.37
CA ARG A 268 27.98 -1.15 5.67
C ARG A 268 29.01 -0.07 6.08
N GLY A 269 28.80 1.18 5.92
CA GLY A 269 29.74 2.24 6.30
C GLY A 269 29.98 3.28 5.22
N ALA A 270 30.91 4.20 5.47
CA ALA A 270 31.24 5.24 4.51
C ALA A 270 32.33 4.74 3.53
N THR A 271 32.08 4.87 2.24
CA THR A 271 33.03 4.55 1.18
C THR A 271 33.74 5.79 0.64
N SER A 272 33.16 6.97 0.84
CA SER A 272 33.71 8.25 0.40
C SER A 272 33.79 9.25 1.57
N LEU A 273 34.85 10.04 1.59
CA LEU A 273 35.02 11.15 2.54
C LEU A 273 34.30 12.42 2.08
N THR A 274 34.14 12.61 0.77
CA THR A 274 33.59 13.84 0.18
C THR A 274 32.33 13.63 -0.64
N GLY A 275 32.08 12.39 -1.12
CA GLY A 275 30.89 12.04 -1.90
C GLY A 275 29.72 11.57 -1.04
N SER A 276 28.57 11.35 -1.68
CA SER A 276 27.43 10.71 -1.04
C SER A 276 27.77 9.27 -0.65
N ASN A 277 27.40 8.90 0.59
CA ASN A 277 27.51 7.54 1.11
C ASN A 277 26.14 6.84 1.17
N GLU A 278 25.12 7.40 0.51
CA GLU A 278 23.81 6.82 0.42
C GLU A 278 23.76 5.65 -0.59
N PRO A 279 22.94 4.63 -0.35
CA PRO A 279 22.77 3.52 -1.29
C PRO A 279 22.04 3.99 -2.55
N LEU A 280 22.15 3.23 -3.63
CA LEU A 280 21.31 3.39 -4.81
C LEU A 280 19.90 2.87 -4.48
N TYR A 281 18.88 3.65 -4.78
CA TYR A 281 17.49 3.21 -4.68
C TYR A 281 16.99 2.72 -6.03
N VAL A 282 16.27 1.60 -6.02
CA VAL A 282 15.64 1.02 -7.22
C VAL A 282 14.16 0.78 -6.91
N ILE A 283 13.27 1.47 -7.60
CA ILE A 283 11.83 1.38 -7.40
C ILE A 283 11.20 0.64 -8.57
N ASP A 284 10.58 -0.52 -8.31
CA ASP A 284 9.97 -1.38 -9.34
C ASP A 284 10.90 -1.64 -10.55
N GLY A 285 12.21 -1.83 -10.27
CA GLY A 285 13.23 -2.08 -11.28
C GLY A 285 13.87 -0.82 -11.90
N VAL A 286 13.41 0.38 -11.56
CA VAL A 286 13.96 1.65 -12.07
C VAL A 286 14.92 2.27 -11.05
N PRO A 287 16.21 2.47 -11.39
CA PRO A 287 17.14 3.18 -10.53
C PRO A 287 16.74 4.66 -10.38
N VAL A 288 16.79 5.17 -9.16
CA VAL A 288 16.45 6.54 -8.81
C VAL A 288 17.67 7.23 -8.22
N GLU A 289 18.05 8.38 -8.76
CA GLU A 289 19.23 9.12 -8.31
C GLU A 289 18.94 9.98 -7.07
N ASP A 290 17.72 10.52 -6.96
CA ASP A 290 17.28 11.35 -5.84
C ASP A 290 16.47 10.52 -4.83
N PRO A 291 16.99 10.26 -3.63
CA PRO A 291 16.28 9.52 -2.58
C PRO A 291 14.91 10.13 -2.21
N SER A 292 14.74 11.45 -2.40
CA SER A 292 13.48 12.13 -2.11
C SER A 292 12.31 11.68 -2.99
N MET A 293 12.59 11.00 -4.12
CA MET A 293 11.55 10.41 -4.97
C MET A 293 10.80 9.27 -4.28
N LEU A 294 11.36 8.65 -3.24
CA LEU A 294 10.66 7.68 -2.40
C LEU A 294 9.45 8.29 -1.69
N ASP A 295 9.46 9.58 -1.43
CA ASP A 295 8.32 10.30 -0.85
C ASP A 295 7.10 10.37 -1.79
N ALA A 296 7.26 10.06 -3.08
CA ALA A 296 6.15 9.92 -4.00
C ALA A 296 5.32 8.64 -3.78
N ILE A 297 5.80 7.73 -2.92
CA ILE A 297 5.18 6.44 -2.64
C ILE A 297 4.69 6.44 -1.19
N SER A 298 3.44 6.03 -0.98
CA SER A 298 2.96 5.78 0.39
C SER A 298 3.66 4.55 0.97
N PRO A 299 4.12 4.58 2.24
CA PRO A 299 4.60 3.39 2.94
C PRO A 299 3.65 2.20 2.85
N ASN A 300 2.34 2.45 2.84
CA ASN A 300 1.31 1.41 2.72
C ASN A 300 1.23 0.77 1.32
N ASP A 301 1.85 1.36 0.30
CA ASP A 301 1.93 0.81 -1.06
C ASP A 301 3.15 -0.09 -1.27
N ILE A 302 4.02 -0.24 -0.29
CA ILE A 302 5.21 -1.09 -0.37
C ILE A 302 4.83 -2.55 -0.12
N GLN A 303 5.34 -3.45 -0.96
CA GLN A 303 5.24 -4.89 -0.81
C GLN A 303 6.46 -5.48 -0.10
N SER A 304 7.66 -5.10 -0.56
CA SER A 304 8.92 -5.52 0.06
C SER A 304 10.00 -4.47 -0.13
N MET A 305 11.01 -4.53 0.74
CA MET A 305 12.24 -3.77 0.62
C MET A 305 13.42 -4.74 0.78
N ASP A 306 14.27 -4.81 -0.25
CA ASP A 306 15.41 -5.71 -0.29
C ASP A 306 16.69 -4.89 -0.34
N VAL A 307 17.63 -5.20 0.57
CA VAL A 307 18.91 -4.49 0.65
C VAL A 307 20.04 -5.39 0.18
N LEU A 308 20.60 -5.06 -0.99
CA LEU A 308 21.79 -5.71 -1.53
C LEU A 308 23.04 -5.07 -0.92
N LYS A 309 23.69 -5.81 -0.04
CA LYS A 309 24.84 -5.29 0.71
C LYS A 309 26.15 -5.63 0.01
N ASP A 310 26.22 -6.78 -0.68
CA ASP A 310 27.45 -7.27 -1.29
C ASP A 310 27.64 -6.75 -2.72
N ALA A 311 28.89 -6.53 -3.08
CA ALA A 311 29.27 -6.09 -4.42
C ALA A 311 28.83 -7.08 -5.51
N SER A 312 28.82 -8.40 -5.22
CA SER A 312 28.37 -9.44 -6.15
C SER A 312 26.87 -9.31 -6.47
N ALA A 313 26.03 -9.10 -5.45
CA ALA A 313 24.58 -8.90 -5.63
C ALA A 313 24.28 -7.54 -6.29
N ALA A 314 25.10 -6.53 -6.03
CA ALA A 314 24.95 -5.17 -6.53
C ALA A 314 25.58 -4.93 -7.91
N ALA A 315 26.40 -5.87 -8.42
CA ALA A 315 27.21 -5.72 -9.64
C ALA A 315 26.41 -5.32 -10.88
N ILE A 316 25.17 -5.79 -10.99
CA ILE A 316 24.28 -5.48 -12.11
C ILE A 316 23.95 -3.98 -12.23
N TYR A 317 24.07 -3.23 -11.13
CA TYR A 317 23.83 -1.78 -11.09
C TYR A 317 25.11 -0.95 -11.28
N GLY A 318 26.26 -1.64 -11.47
CA GLY A 318 27.56 -1.03 -11.75
C GLY A 318 28.12 -0.21 -10.59
N SER A 319 28.95 0.80 -10.90
CA SER A 319 29.64 1.64 -9.91
C SER A 319 28.71 2.42 -8.98
N ARG A 320 27.50 2.72 -9.42
CA ARG A 320 26.49 3.42 -8.59
C ARG A 320 26.05 2.61 -7.37
N ALA A 321 26.23 1.30 -7.40
CA ALA A 321 25.91 0.38 -6.32
C ALA A 321 27.02 0.20 -5.27
N ALA A 322 28.10 0.97 -5.34
CA ALA A 322 29.25 0.83 -4.43
C ALA A 322 28.87 0.97 -2.95
N ASN A 323 27.85 1.78 -2.62
CA ASN A 323 27.33 1.98 -1.28
C ASN A 323 26.18 1.01 -0.92
N GLY A 324 25.93 -0.03 -1.73
CA GLY A 324 24.79 -0.93 -1.64
C GLY A 324 23.60 -0.46 -2.47
N VAL A 325 22.58 -1.32 -2.55
CA VAL A 325 21.34 -1.04 -3.29
C VAL A 325 20.16 -1.36 -2.40
N VAL A 326 19.17 -0.46 -2.37
CA VAL A 326 17.87 -0.67 -1.74
C VAL A 326 16.83 -0.81 -2.84
N ILE A 327 16.28 -2.01 -2.98
CA ILE A 327 15.23 -2.31 -3.95
C ILE A 327 13.89 -2.17 -3.24
N VAL A 328 13.04 -1.33 -3.76
CA VAL A 328 11.68 -1.10 -3.27
C VAL A 328 10.70 -1.70 -4.28
N THR A 329 10.00 -2.74 -3.85
CA THR A 329 8.93 -3.35 -4.65
C THR A 329 7.59 -2.87 -4.13
N THR A 330 6.77 -2.37 -5.03
CA THR A 330 5.46 -1.84 -4.67
C THR A 330 4.36 -2.86 -4.90
N LYS A 331 3.23 -2.73 -4.18
CA LYS A 331 2.05 -3.59 -4.34
C LYS A 331 1.49 -3.49 -5.75
N LYS A 332 1.00 -4.61 -6.26
CA LYS A 332 0.32 -4.73 -7.56
C LYS A 332 -1.04 -5.40 -7.38
N GLY A 333 -1.91 -5.27 -8.37
CA GLY A 333 -3.14 -6.07 -8.43
C GLY A 333 -2.84 -7.57 -8.53
N VAL A 334 -3.77 -8.40 -8.07
CA VAL A 334 -3.65 -9.86 -8.13
C VAL A 334 -4.49 -10.39 -9.27
N GLU A 335 -3.91 -11.26 -10.10
CA GLU A 335 -4.58 -11.89 -11.23
C GLU A 335 -5.77 -12.74 -10.75
N GLY A 336 -6.91 -12.66 -11.44
CA GLY A 336 -8.11 -13.42 -11.12
C GLY A 336 -8.83 -12.99 -9.84
N SER A 337 -8.35 -11.96 -9.13
CA SER A 337 -8.97 -11.50 -7.88
C SER A 337 -10.20 -10.62 -8.15
N LYS A 338 -11.23 -10.79 -7.30
CA LYS A 338 -12.36 -9.85 -7.29
C LYS A 338 -11.89 -8.45 -6.88
N PRO A 339 -12.56 -7.38 -7.33
CA PRO A 339 -12.27 -6.04 -6.86
C PRO A 339 -12.36 -5.95 -5.34
N THR A 340 -11.29 -5.46 -4.71
CA THR A 340 -11.20 -5.24 -3.27
C THR A 340 -10.94 -3.77 -3.00
N VAL A 341 -11.60 -3.23 -1.98
CA VAL A 341 -11.40 -1.87 -1.50
C VAL A 341 -10.89 -1.97 -0.07
N SER A 342 -9.73 -1.39 0.21
CA SER A 342 -9.19 -1.28 1.56
C SER A 342 -9.04 0.19 1.94
N PHE A 343 -9.42 0.50 3.18
CA PHE A 343 -9.23 1.82 3.77
C PHE A 343 -8.52 1.67 5.10
N ASN A 344 -7.40 2.39 5.27
CA ASN A 344 -6.65 2.46 6.51
C ASN A 344 -6.60 3.89 7.00
N TYR A 345 -6.83 4.09 8.29
CA TYR A 345 -6.67 5.38 8.94
C TYR A 345 -5.93 5.22 10.25
N ASN A 346 -4.83 5.95 10.39
CA ASN A 346 -3.97 5.92 11.58
C ASN A 346 -3.81 7.32 12.15
N VAL A 347 -3.87 7.42 13.48
CA VAL A 347 -3.51 8.63 14.22
C VAL A 347 -2.35 8.29 15.13
N THR A 348 -1.33 9.12 15.13
CA THR A 348 -0.15 8.96 16.00
C THR A 348 0.12 10.25 16.71
N THR A 349 0.47 10.17 18.00
CA THR A 349 0.86 11.30 18.82
C THR A 349 2.35 11.18 19.14
N ASP A 350 3.13 12.19 18.78
CA ASP A 350 4.56 12.27 19.10
C ASP A 350 4.77 13.19 20.29
N VAL A 351 5.33 12.64 21.35
CA VAL A 351 5.63 13.37 22.59
C VAL A 351 7.10 13.23 22.95
N GLN A 352 7.67 14.27 23.51
CA GLN A 352 9.03 14.21 24.00
C GLN A 352 9.09 13.47 25.34
N ILE A 353 9.86 12.39 25.40
CA ILE A 353 9.97 11.54 26.59
C ILE A 353 10.95 12.09 27.61
N LYS A 354 12.05 12.72 27.18
CA LYS A 354 13.08 13.25 28.05
C LYS A 354 13.28 14.75 27.82
N ASN A 355 13.22 15.53 28.87
CA ASN A 355 13.62 16.93 28.87
C ASN A 355 15.07 17.03 29.35
N PHE A 356 15.87 17.86 28.69
CA PHE A 356 17.16 18.26 29.21
C PHE A 356 16.92 19.21 30.38
N ARG A 357 17.77 19.11 31.44
CA ARG A 357 17.79 20.12 32.47
C ARG A 357 18.41 21.40 31.90
N ILE A 358 17.64 22.45 31.89
CA ILE A 358 18.08 23.79 31.51
C ILE A 358 18.16 24.65 32.78
N LEU A 359 18.98 25.69 32.72
CA LEU A 359 19.01 26.69 33.79
C LEU A 359 17.78 27.59 33.67
N TYR A 360 17.07 27.77 34.74
CA TYR A 360 16.01 28.78 34.83
C TYR A 360 16.59 30.18 35.03
N GLY A 361 15.78 31.23 34.85
CA GLY A 361 16.26 32.61 34.88
C GLY A 361 17.10 32.97 36.10
N ASP A 362 16.69 32.56 37.32
CA ASP A 362 17.44 32.80 38.54
C ASP A 362 18.76 32.03 38.60
N GLU A 363 18.73 30.73 38.34
CA GLU A 363 19.93 29.88 38.29
C GLU A 363 20.89 30.37 37.18
N TRP A 364 20.36 30.79 36.06
CA TRP A 364 21.14 31.33 34.96
C TRP A 364 21.82 32.65 35.35
N ARG A 365 21.07 33.61 35.92
CA ARG A 365 21.62 34.89 36.41
C ARG A 365 22.73 34.68 37.44
N GLU A 366 22.52 33.77 38.41
CA GLU A 366 23.54 33.43 39.39
C GLU A 366 24.79 32.85 38.76
N THR A 367 24.59 31.94 37.79
CA THR A 367 25.69 31.31 37.06
C THR A 367 26.48 32.34 36.24
N VAL A 368 25.80 33.23 35.52
CA VAL A 368 26.45 34.30 34.75
C VAL A 368 27.22 35.26 35.67
N ARG A 369 26.65 35.66 36.83
CA ARG A 369 27.36 36.48 37.81
C ARG A 369 28.60 35.79 38.39
N ARG A 370 28.52 34.47 38.59
CA ARG A 370 29.69 33.69 39.02
C ARG A 370 30.77 33.70 37.96
N PHE A 371 30.44 33.45 36.70
CA PHE A 371 31.39 33.53 35.59
C PHE A 371 31.97 34.94 35.42
N ALA A 372 31.16 35.99 35.57
CA ALA A 372 31.66 37.36 35.53
C ALA A 372 32.72 37.62 36.63
N LYS A 373 32.50 37.14 37.87
CA LYS A 373 33.49 37.23 38.95
C LYS A 373 34.77 36.48 38.61
N GLU A 374 34.67 35.27 38.08
CA GLU A 374 35.79 34.46 37.64
C GLU A 374 36.57 35.13 36.49
N THR A 375 35.86 35.71 35.51
CA THR A 375 36.46 36.46 34.39
C THR A 375 37.32 37.60 34.89
N LEU A 376 36.85 38.37 35.87
CA LEU A 376 37.61 39.52 36.46
C LEU A 376 38.88 39.11 37.22
N VAL A 377 39.00 37.83 37.61
CA VAL A 377 40.27 37.30 38.18
C VAL A 377 41.36 37.25 37.11
N TYR A 378 41.00 36.92 35.86
CA TYR A 378 41.95 36.78 34.74
C TYR A 378 42.09 38.07 33.94
N ASP A 379 41.00 38.82 33.79
CA ASP A 379 40.92 40.11 33.07
C ASP A 379 40.13 41.14 33.88
N PRO A 380 40.78 41.88 34.82
CA PRO A 380 40.13 42.89 35.65
C PRO A 380 39.53 44.06 34.88
N SER A 381 39.88 44.22 33.61
CA SER A 381 39.41 45.31 32.75
C SER A 381 38.21 44.91 31.89
N ASN A 382 37.70 43.68 32.02
CA ASN A 382 36.59 43.19 31.21
C ASN A 382 35.31 43.95 31.51
N GLN A 383 34.94 44.84 30.58
CA GLN A 383 33.81 45.77 30.77
C GLN A 383 32.49 45.04 30.91
N TYR A 384 32.28 43.96 30.13
CA TYR A 384 31.05 43.19 30.20
C TYR A 384 30.87 42.50 31.57
N ALA A 385 31.94 41.95 32.11
CA ALA A 385 31.90 41.35 33.45
C ALA A 385 31.67 42.39 34.57
N LEU A 386 32.25 43.57 34.43
CA LEU A 386 32.00 44.70 35.34
C LEU A 386 30.54 45.14 35.28
N GLU A 387 29.98 45.34 34.09
CA GLU A 387 28.59 45.70 33.88
C GLU A 387 27.61 44.70 34.51
N ILE A 388 27.84 43.38 34.33
CA ILE A 388 27.00 42.34 34.95
C ILE A 388 26.98 42.40 36.48
N LEU A 389 28.07 42.82 37.09
CA LEU A 389 28.23 42.86 38.55
C LEU A 389 27.83 44.18 39.18
N GLU A 390 27.54 45.21 38.40
CA GLU A 390 27.03 46.49 38.91
C GLU A 390 25.71 46.31 39.68
N PRO A 391 25.48 46.96 40.83
CA PRO A 391 24.28 46.77 41.65
C PRO A 391 22.94 47.03 40.95
N ASN A 392 22.91 47.94 39.98
CA ASN A 392 21.72 48.34 39.24
C ASN A 392 21.84 48.01 37.74
N SER A 393 22.62 46.98 37.41
CA SER A 393 22.85 46.60 36.02
C SER A 393 21.57 46.13 35.34
N THR A 394 21.35 46.64 34.16
CA THR A 394 20.31 46.15 33.21
C THR A 394 20.85 45.11 32.25
N ALA A 395 22.12 44.71 32.36
CA ALA A 395 22.75 43.71 31.50
C ALA A 395 22.08 42.33 31.62
N LEU A 396 21.48 42.03 32.79
CA LEU A 396 20.68 40.84 33.02
C LEU A 396 19.19 41.22 33.14
N GLY A 397 18.34 40.52 32.39
CA GLY A 397 16.90 40.67 32.49
C GLY A 397 16.30 40.09 33.76
N SER A 398 15.06 40.43 34.06
CA SER A 398 14.32 39.97 35.25
C SER A 398 13.39 38.77 34.99
N ALA A 399 13.18 38.37 33.75
CA ALA A 399 12.27 37.30 33.39
C ALA A 399 12.79 35.89 33.78
N ASN A 400 11.90 34.93 33.73
CA ASN A 400 12.20 33.51 33.93
C ASN A 400 11.47 32.69 32.88
N THR A 401 11.93 32.80 31.64
CA THR A 401 11.26 32.21 30.46
C THR A 401 11.84 30.85 30.16
N ASN A 402 10.99 29.84 30.10
CA ASN A 402 11.37 28.53 29.60
C ASN A 402 11.10 28.46 28.08
N TRP A 403 12.03 28.99 27.28
CA TRP A 403 11.94 29.07 25.85
C TRP A 403 11.69 27.71 25.18
N PHE A 404 12.21 26.63 25.76
CA PHE A 404 12.05 25.30 25.28
C PHE A 404 10.58 24.84 25.33
N ASP A 405 9.89 25.08 26.44
CA ASP A 405 8.48 24.74 26.60
C ASP A 405 7.58 25.66 25.79
N GLU A 406 7.99 26.91 25.55
CA GLU A 406 7.23 27.86 24.75
C GLU A 406 7.18 27.51 23.28
N VAL A 407 8.23 26.91 22.70
CA VAL A 407 8.30 26.57 21.28
C VAL A 407 7.88 25.13 20.98
N LYS A 408 7.85 24.24 21.99
CA LYS A 408 7.46 22.85 21.77
C LYS A 408 5.94 22.67 21.81
N GLN A 409 5.48 21.60 21.16
CA GLN A 409 4.11 21.13 21.25
C GLN A 409 4.07 19.61 21.13
N THR A 410 2.97 19.01 21.57
CA THR A 410 2.62 17.64 21.21
C THR A 410 2.24 17.61 19.74
N ALA A 411 2.94 16.79 18.98
CA ALA A 411 2.70 16.67 17.55
C ALA A 411 1.68 15.54 17.27
N ILE A 412 0.78 15.77 16.34
CA ILE A 412 -0.20 14.78 15.90
C ILE A 412 0.06 14.49 14.42
N ARG A 413 0.00 13.21 14.07
CA ARG A 413 0.07 12.72 12.70
C ARG A 413 -1.22 12.00 12.32
N HIS A 414 -1.73 12.28 11.14
CA HIS A 414 -2.84 11.58 10.52
C HIS A 414 -2.36 10.93 9.23
N ASN A 415 -2.69 9.68 9.03
CA ASN A 415 -2.46 8.99 7.77
C ASN A 415 -3.73 8.28 7.35
N ALA A 416 -4.20 8.57 6.13
CA ALA A 416 -5.37 7.95 5.53
C ALA A 416 -5.00 7.39 4.16
N ASP A 417 -5.26 6.09 3.94
CA ASP A 417 -4.96 5.40 2.69
C ASP A 417 -6.21 4.68 2.19
N LEU A 418 -6.52 4.88 0.92
CA LEU A 418 -7.58 4.18 0.20
C LEU A 418 -6.95 3.44 -0.97
N THR A 419 -7.10 2.13 -1.01
CA THR A 419 -6.59 1.29 -2.10
C THR A 419 -7.72 0.49 -2.72
N VAL A 420 -7.79 0.50 -4.05
CA VAL A 420 -8.68 -0.32 -4.85
C VAL A 420 -7.82 -1.21 -5.72
N SER A 421 -7.98 -2.52 -5.61
CA SER A 421 -7.21 -3.48 -6.41
C SER A 421 -8.10 -4.61 -6.90
N GLY A 422 -7.70 -5.21 -8.01
CA GLY A 422 -8.42 -6.33 -8.59
C GLY A 422 -7.70 -6.85 -9.83
N GLY A 423 -8.25 -7.90 -10.43
CA GLY A 423 -7.70 -8.43 -11.65
C GLY A 423 -8.58 -9.50 -12.29
N SER A 424 -8.41 -9.66 -13.59
CA SER A 424 -8.92 -10.77 -14.39
C SER A 424 -7.77 -11.66 -14.84
N LYS A 425 -8.02 -12.69 -15.63
CA LYS A 425 -6.95 -13.48 -16.28
C LYS A 425 -6.12 -12.67 -17.30
N VAL A 426 -6.65 -11.55 -17.77
CA VAL A 426 -6.02 -10.71 -18.82
C VAL A 426 -5.39 -9.45 -18.24
N SER A 427 -5.94 -8.91 -17.17
CA SER A 427 -5.47 -7.63 -16.62
C SER A 427 -5.54 -7.62 -15.11
N LYS A 428 -4.62 -6.91 -14.49
CA LYS A 428 -4.63 -6.61 -13.05
C LYS A 428 -4.35 -5.13 -12.82
N TYR A 429 -4.94 -4.57 -11.77
CA TYR A 429 -4.83 -3.16 -11.45
C TYR A 429 -4.78 -2.90 -9.95
N LEU A 430 -4.14 -1.81 -9.59
CA LEU A 430 -4.14 -1.24 -8.26
C LEU A 430 -4.17 0.28 -8.38
N ILE A 431 -5.07 0.92 -7.66
CA ILE A 431 -5.18 2.37 -7.53
C ILE A 431 -5.11 2.68 -6.04
N SER A 432 -4.20 3.56 -5.65
CA SER A 432 -4.01 3.98 -4.26
C SER A 432 -4.03 5.49 -4.16
N LEU A 433 -4.69 5.99 -3.11
CA LEU A 433 -4.73 7.39 -2.72
C LEU A 433 -4.34 7.47 -1.25
N SER A 434 -3.38 8.32 -0.91
CA SER A 434 -3.00 8.55 0.48
C SER A 434 -2.91 10.03 0.82
N VAL A 435 -3.30 10.34 2.06
CA VAL A 435 -3.17 11.66 2.68
C VAL A 435 -2.40 11.48 3.97
N PHE A 436 -1.29 12.16 4.08
CA PHE A 436 -0.45 12.20 5.26
C PHE A 436 -0.33 13.64 5.74
N ASP A 437 -0.71 13.89 6.99
CA ASP A 437 -0.64 15.18 7.65
C ASP A 437 0.14 15.04 8.97
N GLN A 438 1.17 15.82 9.16
CA GLN A 438 2.04 15.76 10.32
C GLN A 438 2.31 17.16 10.88
N GLN A 439 2.00 17.36 12.14
CA GLN A 439 2.49 18.50 12.91
C GLN A 439 3.91 18.22 13.41
N GLY A 440 4.74 19.25 13.44
CA GLY A 440 6.06 19.17 14.07
C GLY A 440 5.98 19.30 15.59
N MET A 441 6.97 18.74 16.31
CA MET A 441 7.12 18.95 17.76
C MET A 441 7.53 20.39 18.09
N VAL A 442 8.01 21.15 17.10
CA VAL A 442 8.25 22.59 17.19
C VAL A 442 7.09 23.31 16.54
N LYS A 443 6.50 24.27 17.24
CA LYS A 443 5.41 25.11 16.72
C LYS A 443 5.83 25.78 15.41
N GLY A 444 4.92 25.87 14.44
CA GLY A 444 5.18 26.49 13.14
C GLY A 444 5.81 25.54 12.11
N GLY A 445 6.07 24.28 12.46
CA GLY A 445 6.47 23.26 11.51
C GLY A 445 5.33 22.28 11.26
N ASP A 446 4.98 22.06 9.99
CA ASP A 446 3.96 21.08 9.57
C ASP A 446 4.21 20.58 8.14
N LEU A 447 3.65 19.43 7.84
CA LEU A 447 3.75 18.82 6.51
C LEU A 447 2.43 18.14 6.16
N SER A 448 1.91 18.45 4.98
CA SER A 448 0.79 17.74 4.37
C SER A 448 1.25 17.13 3.04
N ARG A 449 1.07 15.82 2.87
CA ARG A 449 1.45 15.09 1.66
C ARG A 449 0.24 14.34 1.10
N TYR A 450 0.05 14.46 -0.20
CA TYR A 450 -1.00 13.79 -0.95
C TYR A 450 -0.36 12.94 -2.02
N ASN A 451 -0.56 11.62 -1.97
CA ASN A 451 -0.02 10.68 -2.94
C ASN A 451 -1.16 10.03 -3.73
N ALA A 452 -0.92 9.82 -5.01
CA ALA A 452 -1.78 9.03 -5.88
C ALA A 452 -0.93 8.07 -6.68
N ARG A 453 -1.36 6.83 -6.74
CA ARG A 453 -0.68 5.78 -7.48
C ARG A 453 -1.65 4.99 -8.34
N VAL A 454 -1.20 4.65 -9.54
CA VAL A 454 -1.87 3.74 -10.46
C VAL A 454 -0.86 2.71 -10.94
N SER A 455 -1.17 1.44 -10.77
CA SER A 455 -0.42 0.32 -11.32
C SER A 455 -1.37 -0.56 -12.10
N THR A 456 -1.09 -0.79 -13.37
CA THR A 456 -1.86 -1.71 -14.21
C THR A 456 -0.94 -2.56 -15.04
N GLU A 457 -1.34 -3.79 -15.24
CA GLU A 457 -0.62 -4.76 -16.08
C GLU A 457 -1.64 -5.56 -16.89
N MET A 458 -1.39 -5.74 -18.16
CA MET A 458 -2.29 -6.40 -19.09
C MET A 458 -1.51 -7.41 -19.96
N ASN A 459 -2.01 -8.63 -20.04
CA ASN A 459 -1.55 -9.65 -20.97
C ASN A 459 -2.22 -9.39 -22.33
N VAL A 460 -1.54 -8.66 -23.22
CA VAL A 460 -2.06 -8.31 -24.56
C VAL A 460 -2.10 -9.55 -25.45
N LEU A 461 -1.09 -10.39 -25.32
CA LEU A 461 -0.97 -11.71 -25.96
C LEU A 461 -0.45 -12.70 -24.90
N PRO A 462 -0.60 -14.02 -25.11
CA PRO A 462 -0.02 -15.02 -24.19
C PRO A 462 1.50 -14.87 -23.97
N ILE A 463 2.19 -14.26 -24.93
CA ILE A 463 3.64 -14.02 -24.93
C ILE A 463 4.02 -12.56 -24.67
N LEU A 464 3.05 -11.64 -24.58
CA LEU A 464 3.32 -10.20 -24.43
C LEU A 464 2.50 -9.60 -23.30
N ARG A 465 3.21 -9.14 -22.28
CA ARG A 465 2.68 -8.41 -21.14
C ARG A 465 3.06 -6.94 -21.25
N PHE A 466 2.12 -6.06 -20.99
CA PHE A 466 2.31 -4.62 -20.95
C PHE A 466 1.91 -4.05 -19.60
N GLY A 467 2.72 -3.16 -19.03
CA GLY A 467 2.44 -2.57 -17.73
C GLY A 467 2.74 -1.08 -17.66
N ILE A 468 2.00 -0.41 -16.78
CA ILE A 468 2.15 1.00 -16.45
C ILE A 468 2.14 1.15 -14.93
N ASN A 469 3.14 1.82 -14.40
CA ASN A 469 3.17 2.30 -13.01
C ASN A 469 3.32 3.82 -13.04
N ALA A 470 2.45 4.52 -12.33
CA ALA A 470 2.51 5.97 -12.18
C ALA A 470 2.31 6.34 -10.72
N ASN A 471 3.21 7.15 -10.18
CA ASN A 471 3.15 7.69 -8.83
C ASN A 471 3.21 9.21 -8.92
N MET A 472 2.35 9.89 -8.17
CA MET A 472 2.26 11.34 -8.11
C MET A 472 2.19 11.76 -6.65
N SER A 473 2.94 12.77 -6.28
CA SER A 473 2.92 13.35 -4.94
C SER A 473 2.89 14.86 -4.99
N TYR A 474 2.09 15.44 -4.13
CA TYR A 474 2.14 16.85 -3.78
C TYR A 474 2.42 16.97 -2.28
N THR A 475 3.47 17.69 -1.92
CA THR A 475 3.84 17.99 -0.53
C THR A 475 3.77 19.49 -0.31
N ASP A 476 3.05 19.91 0.72
CA ASP A 476 3.02 21.26 1.28
C ASP A 476 3.71 21.18 2.65
N GLN A 477 4.88 21.76 2.77
CA GLN A 477 5.72 21.71 3.96
C GLN A 477 5.97 23.11 4.46
N ASN A 478 5.67 23.37 5.72
CA ASN A 478 6.04 24.58 6.41
C ASN A 478 7.22 24.28 7.35
N ASN A 479 8.38 24.83 7.04
CA ASN A 479 9.59 24.62 7.83
C ASN A 479 9.59 25.56 9.03
N ALA A 480 9.70 25.01 10.24
CA ALA A 480 9.84 25.82 11.44
C ALA A 480 11.11 26.69 11.35
N ASN A 481 10.97 27.99 11.59
CA ASN A 481 12.12 28.92 11.60
C ASN A 481 12.88 28.95 12.91
N THR A 482 12.57 28.05 13.83
CA THR A 482 13.28 27.84 15.10
C THR A 482 13.48 26.36 15.35
N SER A 483 14.37 26.02 16.25
CA SER A 483 14.61 24.63 16.67
C SER A 483 14.58 24.55 18.20
N LEU A 484 14.40 23.35 18.74
CA LEU A 484 14.51 23.12 20.18
C LEU A 484 15.90 23.49 20.70
N PHE A 485 16.94 23.25 19.90
CA PHE A 485 18.32 23.62 20.24
C PHE A 485 18.50 25.13 20.31
N SER A 486 17.97 25.89 19.36
CA SER A 486 18.01 27.35 19.37
C SER A 486 17.27 27.94 20.59
N ALA A 487 16.11 27.38 20.90
CA ALA A 487 15.33 27.80 22.08
C ALA A 487 16.04 27.46 23.38
N GLN A 488 16.70 26.31 23.48
CA GLN A 488 17.48 25.91 24.68
C GLN A 488 18.66 26.83 24.92
N GLY A 489 19.32 27.32 23.86
CA GLY A 489 20.46 28.24 23.97
C GLY A 489 20.07 29.71 24.19
N PHE A 490 18.79 30.04 24.17
CA PHE A 490 18.36 31.43 24.34
C PHE A 490 18.32 31.82 25.83
N ARG A 491 18.60 33.09 26.11
CA ARG A 491 18.69 33.63 27.49
C ARG A 491 17.34 33.52 28.22
N PRO A 492 17.26 32.79 29.34
CA PRO A 492 16.00 32.60 30.07
C PRO A 492 15.58 33.83 30.91
N ASP A 493 16.46 34.82 31.06
CA ASP A 493 16.19 36.05 31.79
C ASP A 493 15.47 37.13 30.96
N LEU A 494 15.16 36.84 29.71
CA LEU A 494 14.44 37.73 28.82
C LEU A 494 12.95 37.35 28.74
N PRO A 495 12.04 38.35 28.66
CA PRO A 495 10.62 38.09 28.46
C PRO A 495 10.32 37.72 26.99
N ILE A 496 9.16 37.07 26.74
CA ILE A 496 8.69 36.76 25.40
C ILE A 496 8.22 38.05 24.70
N TYR A 497 7.56 38.92 25.46
CA TYR A 497 6.97 40.17 24.97
C TYR A 497 7.54 41.35 25.72
N ASN A 498 7.74 42.45 25.05
CA ASN A 498 8.09 43.74 25.67
C ASN A 498 6.85 44.39 26.33
N ASP A 499 7.04 45.51 26.97
CA ASP A 499 5.98 46.26 27.67
C ASP A 499 4.85 46.74 26.74
N ASN A 500 5.10 46.83 25.45
CA ASN A 500 4.10 47.21 24.44
C ASN A 500 3.31 45.98 23.92
N GLY A 501 3.61 44.76 24.39
CA GLY A 501 2.99 43.52 23.94
C GLY A 501 3.53 42.98 22.60
N GLU A 502 4.64 43.52 22.09
CA GLU A 502 5.34 43.03 20.92
C GLU A 502 6.42 42.03 21.33
N PHE A 503 6.84 41.14 20.39
CA PHE A 503 7.94 40.23 20.71
C PHE A 503 9.20 40.97 21.08
N ASP A 504 9.81 40.60 22.23
CA ASP A 504 11.05 41.21 22.67
C ASP A 504 12.22 40.83 21.72
N MET A 505 12.83 41.87 21.15
CA MET A 505 13.99 41.80 20.25
C MET A 505 15.17 42.60 20.82
N SER A 506 15.17 42.90 22.12
CA SER A 506 16.14 43.81 22.76
C SER A 506 17.61 43.39 22.63
N THR A 507 17.85 42.09 22.46
CA THR A 507 19.21 41.54 22.29
C THR A 507 19.74 41.56 20.87
N GLY A 508 18.93 41.96 19.88
CA GLY A 508 19.26 41.83 18.48
C GLY A 508 19.21 40.37 17.92
N GLN A 509 18.98 39.40 18.81
CA GLN A 509 18.74 38.02 18.40
C GLN A 509 17.25 37.77 18.13
N ALA A 510 16.96 36.89 17.18
CA ALA A 510 15.58 36.56 16.85
C ALA A 510 14.92 35.79 18.01
N ASN A 511 13.83 36.31 18.53
CA ASN A 511 13.02 35.67 19.58
C ASN A 511 12.50 34.30 19.08
N PRO A 512 12.80 33.21 19.79
CA PRO A 512 12.41 31.86 19.38
C PRO A 512 10.91 31.69 19.17
N VAL A 513 10.07 32.31 20.01
CA VAL A 513 8.61 32.26 19.89
C VAL A 513 8.14 33.04 18.68
N ALA A 514 8.68 34.24 18.44
CA ALA A 514 8.37 35.02 17.24
C ALA A 514 8.67 34.25 15.94
N ASN A 515 9.73 33.44 15.94
CA ASN A 515 10.11 32.63 14.80
C ASN A 515 9.10 31.51 14.51
N THR A 516 8.34 31.03 15.51
CA THR A 516 7.31 30.01 15.28
C THR A 516 6.13 30.55 14.44
N TYR A 517 5.92 31.84 14.39
CA TYR A 517 4.86 32.49 13.61
C TYR A 517 5.29 32.82 12.17
N LYS A 518 6.57 32.73 11.86
CA LYS A 518 7.08 32.96 10.51
C LYS A 518 6.77 31.73 9.64
N LYS A 519 6.15 31.97 8.50
CA LYS A 519 5.84 30.93 7.53
C LYS A 519 6.98 30.77 6.53
N ASN A 520 7.39 29.53 6.31
CA ASN A 520 8.43 29.17 5.36
C ASN A 520 7.96 27.93 4.58
N HIS A 521 7.09 28.14 3.57
CA HIS A 521 6.43 27.09 2.83
C HIS A 521 7.22 26.65 1.61
N ASP A 522 7.39 25.34 1.50
CA ASP A 522 7.86 24.65 0.31
C ASP A 522 6.73 23.81 -0.30
N ASN A 523 6.47 24.01 -1.58
CA ASN A 523 5.49 23.24 -2.34
C ASN A 523 6.22 22.34 -3.34
N ILE A 524 6.17 21.04 -3.13
CA ILE A 524 6.96 20.08 -3.89
C ILE A 524 6.02 19.13 -4.64
N TYR A 525 6.21 19.04 -5.96
CA TYR A 525 5.53 18.10 -6.84
C TYR A 525 6.51 17.04 -7.30
N ARG A 526 6.16 15.76 -7.14
CA ARG A 526 6.94 14.63 -7.64
C ARG A 526 6.06 13.76 -8.53
N ILE A 527 6.58 13.42 -9.70
CA ILE A 527 5.90 12.54 -10.64
C ILE A 527 6.91 11.50 -11.11
N MET A 528 6.55 10.24 -10.97
CA MET A 528 7.33 9.12 -11.45
C MET A 528 6.42 8.21 -12.27
N GLY A 529 6.82 7.87 -13.48
CA GLY A 529 6.05 7.00 -14.36
C GLY A 529 6.96 6.00 -15.07
N THR A 530 6.51 4.74 -15.14
CA THR A 530 7.18 3.66 -15.86
C THR A 530 6.19 2.96 -16.75
N VAL A 531 6.59 2.76 -18.00
CA VAL A 531 5.88 1.94 -18.98
C VAL A 531 6.83 0.84 -19.40
N TYR A 532 6.38 -0.41 -19.35
CA TYR A 532 7.20 -1.55 -19.70
C TYR A 532 6.42 -2.58 -20.51
N GLY A 533 7.15 -3.36 -21.28
CA GLY A 533 6.61 -4.50 -22.05
C GLY A 533 7.52 -5.70 -21.88
N ASP A 534 6.98 -6.80 -21.39
CA ASP A 534 7.68 -8.07 -21.23
C ASP A 534 7.29 -9.02 -22.36
N CYS A 535 8.28 -9.52 -23.10
CA CYS A 535 8.07 -10.53 -24.13
C CYS A 535 8.52 -11.89 -23.62
N LEU A 536 7.58 -12.81 -23.44
CA LEU A 536 7.80 -14.15 -22.87
C LEU A 536 8.10 -15.19 -23.96
N LEU A 537 9.01 -14.88 -24.88
CA LEU A 537 9.34 -15.77 -26.02
C LEU A 537 10.13 -17.02 -25.61
N TYR A 538 10.76 -17.04 -24.44
CA TYR A 538 11.60 -18.12 -23.95
C TYR A 538 11.12 -18.64 -22.61
N THR A 539 10.13 -19.54 -22.64
CA THR A 539 9.68 -20.31 -21.46
C THR A 539 10.20 -21.74 -21.45
N SER A 540 11.04 -22.15 -22.41
CA SER A 540 11.62 -23.49 -22.37
C SER A 540 12.74 -23.51 -21.31
N PRO A 541 12.73 -24.49 -20.37
CA PRO A 541 13.81 -24.68 -19.43
C PRO A 541 15.11 -24.88 -20.19
N SER A 542 16.17 -24.22 -19.70
CA SER A 542 17.51 -24.43 -20.23
C SER A 542 17.86 -25.92 -20.12
N PRO A 543 18.56 -26.52 -21.11
CA PRO A 543 19.05 -27.89 -20.98
C PRO A 543 19.92 -28.14 -19.74
N ARG A 544 20.30 -27.08 -19.01
CA ARG A 544 21.03 -27.16 -17.73
C ARG A 544 20.09 -27.36 -16.54
N ASP A 545 18.77 -27.15 -16.70
CA ASP A 545 17.78 -27.32 -15.63
C ASP A 545 17.13 -28.71 -15.67
N ALA A 546 17.54 -29.54 -16.60
CA ALA A 546 17.19 -30.94 -16.75
C ALA A 546 18.34 -31.84 -16.29
#